data_bfbd20ec1f364115810ed147efa3b70c
#
_entry.id   bfbd20ec1f364115810ed147efa3b70c
#
_cell.length_a   1.000
_cell.length_b   1.000
_cell.length_c   1.000
_cell.angle_alpha   90.00
_cell.angle_beta   90.00
_cell.angle_gamma   90.00
#
_symmetry.space_group_name_H-M   'P 1'
#
loop_
_entity.id
_entity.type
_entity.pdbx_description
1 polymer ?
#
loop_
_entity_poly.entity_id
_entity_poly.type
_entity_poly.pdbx_seq_one_letter_code
_entity_poly.pdbx_strand_id
1 'polypeptide(L)'
;NRPCVTIPDDHDIGQGNLWGESGKKSMRKDGNDGGYYFHPEYVKMVERAQTAHLPDAYHQAPLEQGIKAYFTSLKIGGVDFAIIEDRKFKSGPNGKIPRQGPRADHINDPNYNPESINLPELVLLGDLQHQFLEEWGSDRSSQMKAVLSATGFCGGAHLHGKASNRLHADLDSNGWPQHGRNKALDLIQKAGAVHIAGDQHLPTVIHHGIEAF
;
A
#
# COMPACT_ATOMS: atom_id res chain seq x y z
N ASN A 1 19.00 18.82 -12.29
CA ASN A 1 19.01 17.79 -11.25
C ASN A 1 18.28 18.33 -10.02
N ARG A 2 17.23 17.67 -9.60
CA ARG A 2 16.50 17.95 -8.35
C ARG A 2 16.54 16.69 -7.50
N PRO A 3 16.70 16.80 -6.17
CA PRO A 3 16.52 15.66 -5.27
C PRO A 3 15.13 15.08 -5.46
N CYS A 4 15.02 13.76 -5.47
CA CYS A 4 13.74 13.06 -5.53
C CYS A 4 13.75 11.85 -4.59
N VAL A 5 12.58 11.49 -4.11
CA VAL A 5 12.31 10.23 -3.41
C VAL A 5 11.41 9.41 -4.33
N THR A 6 11.83 8.20 -4.63
CA THR A 6 11.08 7.28 -5.48
C THR A 6 10.66 6.07 -4.66
N ILE A 7 9.44 5.60 -4.87
CA ILE A 7 8.85 4.44 -4.20
C ILE A 7 8.39 3.47 -5.28
N PRO A 8 8.83 2.21 -5.29
CA PRO A 8 8.34 1.21 -6.25
C PRO A 8 6.85 0.96 -6.10
N ASP A 9 6.17 0.83 -7.24
CA ASP A 9 4.77 0.45 -7.31
C ASP A 9 4.59 -0.79 -8.22
N ASP A 10 3.39 -1.21 -8.50
CA ASP A 10 3.02 -2.41 -9.26
C ASP A 10 3.55 -2.38 -10.70
N HIS A 11 3.31 -1.30 -11.42
CA HIS A 11 3.74 -1.14 -12.82
C HIS A 11 5.27 -1.07 -12.97
N ASP A 12 6.01 -0.67 -11.96
CA ASP A 12 7.48 -0.68 -12.00
C ASP A 12 8.06 -2.08 -12.15
N ILE A 13 7.35 -3.09 -11.64
CA ILE A 13 7.71 -4.50 -11.81
C ILE A 13 6.90 -5.21 -12.91
N GLY A 14 6.08 -4.47 -13.67
CA GLY A 14 5.32 -4.99 -14.79
C GLY A 14 4.06 -5.78 -14.42
N GLN A 15 3.56 -5.64 -13.19
CA GLN A 15 2.27 -6.16 -12.75
C GLN A 15 1.25 -5.02 -12.76
N GLY A 16 0.05 -5.27 -13.26
CA GLY A 16 -0.99 -4.24 -13.35
C GLY A 16 -1.69 -3.95 -12.03
N ASN A 17 -1.54 -4.83 -11.05
CA ASN A 17 -1.89 -4.66 -9.64
C ASN A 17 -0.95 -5.54 -8.84
N LEU A 18 -0.57 -5.12 -7.65
CA LEU A 18 0.35 -5.88 -6.81
C LEU A 18 -0.18 -6.08 -5.39
N TRP A 19 -0.41 -7.33 -5.09
CA TRP A 19 -0.62 -7.84 -3.73
C TRP A 19 0.52 -8.79 -3.44
N GLY A 20 1.59 -8.27 -2.82
CA GLY A 20 2.89 -8.96 -2.73
C GLY A 20 2.92 -10.14 -1.77
N GLU A 21 1.95 -10.27 -0.87
CA GLU A 21 1.80 -11.38 0.09
C GLU A 21 3.11 -11.79 0.75
N SER A 22 3.87 -10.81 1.26
CA SER A 22 5.18 -11.01 1.91
C SER A 22 6.25 -11.64 1.00
N GLY A 23 6.19 -11.37 -0.30
CA GLY A 23 7.17 -11.86 -1.26
C GLY A 23 6.84 -13.22 -1.88
N LYS A 24 5.64 -13.74 -1.65
CA LYS A 24 5.16 -15.03 -2.18
C LYS A 24 5.26 -15.07 -3.71
N LYS A 25 5.43 -16.25 -4.26
CA LYS A 25 5.38 -16.48 -5.71
C LYS A 25 3.94 -16.53 -6.19
N SER A 26 3.60 -15.69 -7.17
CA SER A 26 2.34 -15.82 -7.91
C SER A 26 2.46 -16.91 -8.97
N MET A 27 1.42 -17.72 -9.09
CA MET A 27 1.29 -18.72 -10.17
C MET A 27 0.57 -18.15 -11.39
N ARG A 28 0.04 -16.93 -11.29
CA ARG A 28 -0.75 -16.26 -12.32
C ARG A 28 -0.04 -15.03 -12.84
N LYS A 29 -0.04 -14.87 -14.17
CA LYS A 29 0.54 -13.68 -14.81
C LYS A 29 -0.16 -12.38 -14.40
N ASP A 30 -1.43 -12.43 -14.05
CA ASP A 30 -2.20 -11.27 -13.58
C ASP A 30 -1.98 -10.96 -12.08
N GLY A 31 -1.25 -11.80 -11.36
CA GLY A 31 -0.91 -11.60 -9.94
C GLY A 31 -2.10 -11.62 -8.96
N ASN A 32 -3.32 -11.86 -9.44
CA ASN A 32 -4.54 -11.74 -8.62
C ASN A 32 -4.65 -12.79 -7.48
N ASP A 33 -3.80 -13.83 -7.49
CA ASP A 33 -3.65 -14.80 -6.40
C ASP A 33 -2.69 -14.33 -5.30
N GLY A 34 -2.13 -13.14 -5.47
CA GLY A 34 -1.11 -12.56 -4.59
C GLY A 34 0.30 -13.03 -4.93
N GLY A 35 1.28 -12.18 -4.60
CA GLY A 35 2.69 -12.44 -4.83
C GLY A 35 3.23 -11.94 -6.16
N TYR A 36 4.44 -12.37 -6.45
CA TYR A 36 5.23 -11.93 -7.60
C TYR A 36 5.25 -13.00 -8.69
N TYR A 37 4.83 -12.62 -9.90
CA TYR A 37 4.94 -13.47 -11.09
C TYR A 37 6.33 -13.42 -11.71
N PHE A 38 6.96 -12.24 -11.71
CA PHE A 38 8.29 -12.05 -12.28
C PHE A 38 9.38 -12.62 -11.37
N HIS A 39 10.55 -12.87 -11.97
CA HIS A 39 11.69 -13.43 -11.26
C HIS A 39 12.11 -12.52 -10.10
N PRO A 40 12.40 -13.04 -8.89
CA PRO A 40 12.69 -12.23 -7.72
C PRO A 40 13.92 -11.32 -7.89
N GLU A 41 14.92 -11.70 -8.70
CA GLU A 41 16.08 -10.83 -8.97
C GLU A 41 15.68 -9.57 -9.77
N TYR A 42 14.67 -9.67 -10.64
CA TYR A 42 14.13 -8.49 -11.33
C TYR A 42 13.45 -7.54 -10.33
N VAL A 43 12.61 -8.07 -9.44
CA VAL A 43 11.95 -7.28 -8.39
C VAL A 43 12.96 -6.56 -7.50
N LYS A 44 14.02 -7.26 -7.08
CA LYS A 44 15.13 -6.69 -6.31
C LYS A 44 15.90 -5.62 -7.07
N MET A 45 16.08 -5.80 -8.36
CA MET A 45 16.76 -4.83 -9.22
C MET A 45 15.97 -3.53 -9.32
N VAL A 46 14.64 -3.62 -9.50
CA VAL A 46 13.75 -2.45 -9.56
C VAL A 46 13.80 -1.68 -8.24
N GLU A 47 13.64 -2.37 -7.10
CA GLU A 47 13.74 -1.72 -5.79
C GLU A 47 15.08 -1.01 -5.62
N ARG A 48 16.18 -1.71 -5.90
CA ARG A 48 17.52 -1.13 -5.77
C ARG A 48 17.72 0.08 -6.69
N ALA A 49 17.22 0.02 -7.91
CA ALA A 49 17.33 1.13 -8.86
C ALA A 49 16.60 2.39 -8.36
N GLN A 50 15.48 2.21 -7.67
CA GLN A 50 14.68 3.32 -7.15
C GLN A 50 15.13 3.80 -5.77
N THR A 51 15.63 2.92 -4.89
CA THR A 51 15.85 3.26 -3.48
C THR A 51 17.31 3.36 -3.07
N ALA A 52 18.29 2.98 -3.94
CA ALA A 52 19.70 2.93 -3.57
C ALA A 52 20.34 4.29 -3.17
N HIS A 53 19.70 5.40 -3.47
CA HIS A 53 20.13 6.74 -3.11
C HIS A 53 19.44 7.30 -1.84
N LEU A 54 18.51 6.54 -1.28
CA LEU A 54 17.77 6.87 -0.06
C LEU A 54 18.46 6.28 1.18
N PRO A 55 18.06 6.66 2.40
CA PRO A 55 18.61 6.05 3.63
C PRO A 55 18.46 4.53 3.64
N ASP A 56 19.24 3.86 4.46
CA ASP A 56 19.13 2.41 4.66
C ASP A 56 17.73 2.01 5.13
N ALA A 57 17.25 0.86 4.67
CA ALA A 57 15.97 0.32 5.10
C ALA A 57 15.98 0.06 6.61
N TYR A 58 14.85 0.38 7.27
CA TYR A 58 14.65 0.11 8.70
C TYR A 58 14.84 -1.36 9.05
N HIS A 59 14.47 -2.26 8.16
CA HIS A 59 14.59 -3.71 8.35
C HIS A 59 15.24 -4.38 7.13
N GLN A 60 16.23 -5.23 7.37
CA GLN A 60 17.05 -5.82 6.31
C GLN A 60 16.71 -7.29 5.98
N ALA A 61 15.91 -7.97 6.83
CA ALA A 61 15.58 -9.37 6.57
C ALA A 61 14.73 -9.51 5.30
N PRO A 62 15.02 -10.50 4.46
CA PRO A 62 14.27 -10.72 3.23
C PRO A 62 12.90 -11.34 3.53
N LEU A 63 11.94 -11.02 2.68
CA LEU A 63 10.68 -11.71 2.52
C LEU A 63 10.88 -13.05 1.80
N GLU A 64 9.78 -13.75 1.48
CA GLU A 64 9.82 -14.93 0.65
C GLU A 64 10.56 -14.66 -0.68
N GLN A 65 11.12 -15.67 -1.29
CA GLN A 65 11.95 -15.60 -2.50
C GLN A 65 13.19 -14.67 -2.36
N GLY A 66 13.52 -14.25 -1.14
CA GLY A 66 14.61 -13.31 -0.88
C GLY A 66 14.32 -11.88 -1.35
N ILE A 67 13.07 -11.54 -1.67
CA ILE A 67 12.63 -10.17 -1.98
C ILE A 67 12.77 -9.32 -0.72
N LYS A 68 13.23 -8.07 -0.87
CA LYS A 68 13.33 -7.13 0.24
C LYS A 68 12.10 -6.21 0.28
N ALA A 69 11.82 -5.64 1.43
CA ALA A 69 10.87 -4.55 1.58
C ALA A 69 11.61 -3.30 2.04
N TYR A 70 11.47 -2.22 1.29
CA TYR A 70 12.10 -0.97 1.62
C TYR A 70 11.12 -0.04 2.31
N PHE A 71 11.35 0.20 3.59
CA PHE A 71 10.68 1.24 4.37
C PHE A 71 11.68 1.84 5.36
N THR A 72 11.60 3.15 5.57
CA THR A 72 12.59 3.90 6.35
C THR A 72 12.06 5.28 6.75
N SER A 73 12.84 6.03 7.53
CA SER A 73 12.58 7.44 7.79
C SER A 73 13.61 8.34 7.10
N LEU A 74 13.19 9.55 6.75
CA LEU A 74 14.01 10.56 6.09
C LEU A 74 13.67 11.94 6.64
N LYS A 75 14.65 12.64 7.22
CA LYS A 75 14.46 14.01 7.73
C LYS A 75 15.03 15.03 6.75
N ILE A 76 14.18 15.92 6.24
CA ILE A 76 14.57 17.00 5.33
C ILE A 76 13.80 18.29 5.70
N GLY A 77 14.53 19.40 5.88
CA GLY A 77 13.93 20.72 6.03
C GLY A 77 12.97 20.87 7.22
N GLY A 78 13.21 20.13 8.31
CA GLY A 78 12.34 20.14 9.50
C GLY A 78 11.13 19.21 9.41
N VAL A 79 10.95 18.53 8.30
CA VAL A 79 9.93 17.48 8.11
C VAL A 79 10.55 16.11 8.28
N ASP A 80 9.90 15.25 9.03
CA ASP A 80 10.25 13.84 9.20
C ASP A 80 9.30 12.97 8.38
N PHE A 81 9.82 12.31 7.37
CA PHE A 81 9.07 11.45 6.46
C PHE A 81 9.21 9.99 6.90
N ALA A 82 8.10 9.28 7.04
CA ALA A 82 8.07 7.82 7.00
C ALA A 82 7.77 7.37 5.57
N ILE A 83 8.71 6.69 4.95
CA ILE A 83 8.52 6.02 3.66
C ILE A 83 8.08 4.60 3.96
N ILE A 84 6.92 4.18 3.48
CA ILE A 84 6.35 2.85 3.75
C ILE A 84 6.18 2.04 2.47
N GLU A 85 6.21 0.73 2.61
CA GLU A 85 6.04 -0.23 1.53
C GLU A 85 4.66 -0.89 1.63
N ASP A 86 3.71 -0.39 0.88
CA ASP A 86 2.31 -0.74 0.99
C ASP A 86 1.85 -1.81 -0.04
N ARG A 87 2.77 -2.29 -0.89
CA ARG A 87 2.47 -3.32 -1.90
C ARG A 87 2.97 -4.71 -1.50
N LYS A 88 4.17 -4.83 -0.92
CA LYS A 88 4.84 -6.12 -0.72
C LYS A 88 4.23 -7.03 0.34
N PHE A 89 3.50 -6.45 1.29
CA PHE A 89 2.84 -7.22 2.35
C PHE A 89 1.36 -7.48 2.06
N LYS A 90 0.76 -6.65 1.22
CA LYS A 90 -0.68 -6.61 0.98
C LYS A 90 -1.22 -7.96 0.50
N SER A 91 -2.30 -8.43 1.12
CA SER A 91 -3.01 -9.64 0.74
C SER A 91 -3.71 -9.49 -0.61
N GLY A 92 -3.65 -10.51 -1.46
CA GLY A 92 -4.40 -10.58 -2.71
C GLY A 92 -5.87 -10.97 -2.46
N PRO A 93 -6.80 -10.48 -3.28
CA PRO A 93 -8.23 -10.76 -3.10
C PRO A 93 -8.64 -12.14 -3.62
N ASN A 94 -8.00 -12.64 -4.68
CA ASN A 94 -8.45 -13.84 -5.37
C ASN A 94 -8.27 -15.10 -4.49
N GLY A 95 -9.36 -15.85 -4.32
CA GLY A 95 -9.37 -17.06 -3.48
C GLY A 95 -9.53 -16.81 -1.98
N LYS A 96 -9.52 -15.54 -1.53
CA LYS A 96 -9.73 -15.17 -0.12
C LYS A 96 -11.09 -14.53 0.12
N ILE A 97 -11.55 -13.72 -0.82
CA ILE A 97 -12.84 -13.06 -0.75
C ILE A 97 -13.73 -13.40 -1.95
N PRO A 98 -15.06 -13.31 -1.83
CA PRO A 98 -15.96 -13.50 -2.97
C PRO A 98 -15.68 -12.49 -4.09
N ARG A 99 -15.66 -12.96 -5.33
CA ARG A 99 -15.59 -12.07 -6.49
C ARG A 99 -16.94 -11.36 -6.68
N GLN A 100 -16.93 -10.04 -6.71
CA GLN A 100 -18.14 -9.20 -6.79
C GLN A 100 -18.09 -8.21 -7.97
N GLY A 101 -17.30 -8.55 -8.99
CA GLY A 101 -17.14 -7.71 -10.16
C GLY A 101 -16.42 -8.41 -11.31
N PRO A 102 -16.14 -7.68 -12.39
CA PRO A 102 -15.52 -8.24 -13.60
C PRO A 102 -14.05 -8.68 -13.36
N ARG A 103 -13.38 -8.06 -12.42
CA ARG A 103 -12.02 -8.39 -11.94
C ARG A 103 -12.09 -8.76 -10.46
N ALA A 104 -11.04 -9.42 -9.95
CA ALA A 104 -10.99 -9.82 -8.54
C ALA A 104 -10.95 -8.62 -7.57
N ASP A 105 -10.38 -7.53 -8.01
CA ASP A 105 -10.20 -6.27 -7.29
C ASP A 105 -11.36 -5.28 -7.48
N HIS A 106 -12.21 -5.46 -8.50
CA HIS A 106 -13.30 -4.54 -8.81
C HIS A 106 -14.63 -5.00 -8.24
N ILE A 107 -15.22 -4.19 -7.38
CA ILE A 107 -16.57 -4.41 -6.85
C ILE A 107 -17.52 -3.43 -7.52
N ASN A 108 -18.47 -3.93 -8.28
CA ASN A 108 -19.50 -3.14 -8.94
C ASN A 108 -20.92 -3.52 -8.49
N ASP A 109 -21.06 -4.41 -7.52
CA ASP A 109 -22.37 -4.67 -6.86
C ASP A 109 -22.72 -3.51 -5.93
N PRO A 110 -23.82 -2.78 -6.18
CA PRO A 110 -24.24 -1.66 -5.34
C PRO A 110 -24.68 -2.08 -3.92
N ASN A 111 -24.93 -3.37 -3.72
CA ASN A 111 -25.39 -3.92 -2.44
C ASN A 111 -24.25 -4.61 -1.67
N TYR A 112 -23.00 -4.50 -2.14
CA TYR A 112 -21.92 -5.15 -1.43
C TYR A 112 -21.76 -4.62 -0.01
N ASN A 113 -21.45 -5.53 0.91
CA ASN A 113 -21.16 -5.18 2.28
C ASN A 113 -19.64 -5.19 2.51
N PRO A 114 -19.01 -4.05 2.81
CA PRO A 114 -17.57 -3.97 3.10
C PRO A 114 -17.12 -4.94 4.20
N GLU A 115 -17.93 -5.18 5.22
CA GLU A 115 -17.60 -6.09 6.31
C GLU A 115 -17.49 -7.55 5.86
N SER A 116 -18.15 -7.93 4.76
CA SER A 116 -18.06 -9.30 4.22
C SER A 116 -16.69 -9.65 3.64
N ILE A 117 -15.86 -8.64 3.38
CA ILE A 117 -14.52 -8.77 2.82
C ILE A 117 -13.43 -8.25 3.78
N ASN A 118 -13.81 -7.87 5.00
CA ASN A 118 -12.91 -7.38 6.04
C ASN A 118 -12.47 -8.54 6.95
N LEU A 119 -11.72 -9.49 6.38
CA LEU A 119 -11.30 -10.69 7.09
C LEU A 119 -10.07 -10.43 7.97
N PRO A 120 -10.02 -10.94 9.21
CA PRO A 120 -8.95 -10.62 10.17
C PRO A 120 -7.55 -11.13 9.77
N GLU A 121 -7.48 -12.15 8.93
CA GLU A 121 -6.21 -12.70 8.42
C GLU A 121 -5.60 -11.90 7.27
N LEU A 122 -6.33 -10.94 6.71
CA LEU A 122 -5.81 -10.12 5.62
C LEU A 122 -4.81 -9.07 6.11
N VAL A 123 -3.73 -8.88 5.37
CA VAL A 123 -2.63 -8.00 5.73
C VAL A 123 -2.56 -6.82 4.75
N LEU A 124 -2.24 -5.63 5.23
CA LEU A 124 -1.89 -4.47 4.41
C LEU A 124 -0.39 -4.16 4.53
N LEU A 125 0.09 -3.73 5.69
CA LEU A 125 1.48 -3.33 5.90
C LEU A 125 2.35 -4.38 6.59
N GLY A 126 1.74 -5.30 7.34
CA GLY A 126 2.46 -6.24 8.19
C GLY A 126 2.98 -5.63 9.50
N ASP A 127 3.32 -6.49 10.46
CA ASP A 127 3.65 -6.07 11.83
C ASP A 127 4.94 -5.24 11.93
N LEU A 128 5.93 -5.54 11.10
CA LEU A 128 7.20 -4.79 11.10
C LEU A 128 7.00 -3.32 10.73
N GLN A 129 6.13 -3.01 9.78
CA GLN A 129 5.83 -1.63 9.44
C GLN A 129 4.93 -0.94 10.45
N HIS A 130 4.04 -1.67 11.11
CA HIS A 130 3.29 -1.12 12.24
C HIS A 130 4.23 -0.72 13.38
N GLN A 131 5.16 -1.59 13.74
CA GLN A 131 6.19 -1.27 14.74
C GLN A 131 7.03 -0.06 14.33
N PHE A 132 7.48 -0.02 13.08
CA PHE A 132 8.22 1.13 12.54
C PHE A 132 7.42 2.42 12.67
N LEU A 133 6.14 2.43 12.30
CA LEU A 133 5.28 3.62 12.39
C LEU A 133 5.02 4.05 13.83
N GLU A 134 4.91 3.11 14.77
CA GLU A 134 4.79 3.41 16.20
C GLU A 134 6.06 4.08 16.75
N GLU A 135 7.22 3.52 16.47
CA GLU A 135 8.51 4.06 16.88
C GLU A 135 8.77 5.44 16.25
N TRP A 136 8.61 5.55 14.94
CA TRP A 136 8.73 6.80 14.22
C TRP A 136 7.72 7.84 14.69
N GLY A 137 6.47 7.45 14.93
CA GLY A 137 5.40 8.31 15.39
C GLY A 137 5.63 8.84 16.80
N SER A 138 6.38 8.14 17.64
CA SER A 138 6.69 8.56 19.01
C SER A 138 7.76 9.67 19.08
N ASP A 139 8.65 9.76 18.10
CA ASP A 139 9.66 10.83 18.01
C ASP A 139 8.98 12.19 17.73
N ARG A 140 9.14 13.15 18.64
CA ARG A 140 8.60 14.52 18.56
C ARG A 140 9.66 15.56 18.23
N SER A 141 10.83 15.16 17.76
CA SER A 141 11.95 16.07 17.48
C SER A 141 11.76 16.93 16.23
N SER A 142 10.87 16.55 15.33
CA SER A 142 10.60 17.28 14.09
C SER A 142 9.35 18.16 14.19
N GLN A 143 9.35 19.27 13.46
CA GLN A 143 8.23 20.24 13.45
C GLN A 143 6.99 19.68 12.74
N MET A 144 7.20 18.84 11.75
CA MET A 144 6.14 18.26 10.91
C MET A 144 6.49 16.80 10.59
N LYS A 145 5.46 15.98 10.45
CA LYS A 145 5.57 14.60 10.03
C LYS A 145 4.72 14.33 8.78
N ALA A 146 5.25 13.49 7.90
CA ALA A 146 4.52 13.02 6.72
C ALA A 146 4.80 11.53 6.45
N VAL A 147 3.80 10.81 6.00
CA VAL A 147 3.93 9.42 5.53
C VAL A 147 3.86 9.43 4.01
N LEU A 148 4.77 8.71 3.36
CA LEU A 148 4.80 8.50 1.92
C LEU A 148 4.50 7.02 1.62
N SER A 149 3.54 6.76 0.77
CA SER A 149 3.21 5.42 0.26
C SER A 149 3.00 5.44 -1.26
N ALA A 150 3.08 4.28 -1.90
CA ALA A 150 2.77 4.18 -3.32
C ALA A 150 1.28 4.49 -3.54
N THR A 151 0.39 3.89 -2.75
CA THR A 151 -1.07 4.00 -2.91
C THR A 151 -1.75 4.66 -1.70
N GLY A 152 -2.84 5.39 -1.95
CA GLY A 152 -3.62 6.07 -0.92
C GLY A 152 -4.43 5.12 -0.02
N PHE A 153 -4.52 5.44 1.27
CA PHE A 153 -5.33 4.70 2.26
C PHE A 153 -6.82 5.10 2.22
N CYS A 154 -7.34 5.26 1.04
CA CYS A 154 -8.75 5.57 0.82
C CYS A 154 -9.38 4.55 -0.11
N GLY A 155 -10.66 4.26 0.06
CA GLY A 155 -11.42 3.45 -0.87
C GLY A 155 -11.77 4.29 -2.11
N GLY A 156 -10.80 4.44 -3.00
CA GLY A 156 -10.99 5.19 -4.24
C GLY A 156 -11.92 4.43 -5.20
N ALA A 157 -13.23 4.65 -5.10
CA ALA A 157 -14.16 4.17 -6.12
C ALA A 157 -14.19 5.18 -7.28
N HIS A 158 -14.03 4.70 -8.51
CA HIS A 158 -14.01 5.57 -9.69
C HIS A 158 -14.84 4.99 -10.84
N LEU A 159 -15.05 5.80 -11.86
CA LEU A 159 -15.78 5.36 -13.05
C LEU A 159 -14.78 4.75 -14.05
N HIS A 160 -14.97 3.48 -14.38
CA HIS A 160 -14.31 2.84 -15.51
C HIS A 160 -15.16 2.99 -16.78
N GLY A 161 -14.83 3.98 -17.61
CA GLY A 161 -15.51 4.21 -18.88
C GLY A 161 -16.89 4.86 -18.69
N LYS A 162 -17.97 4.13 -19.04
CA LYS A 162 -19.34 4.67 -18.97
C LYS A 162 -19.85 4.78 -17.53
N ALA A 163 -20.74 5.75 -17.26
CA ALA A 163 -21.36 5.94 -15.95
C ALA A 163 -22.11 4.69 -15.43
N SER A 164 -22.55 3.80 -16.32
CA SER A 164 -23.15 2.50 -15.98
C SER A 164 -22.15 1.46 -15.44
N ASN A 165 -20.85 1.72 -15.51
CA ASN A 165 -19.79 0.83 -15.05
C ASN A 165 -19.06 1.43 -13.83
N ARG A 166 -19.80 1.91 -12.87
CA ARG A 166 -19.27 2.46 -11.63
C ARG A 166 -18.73 1.35 -10.74
N LEU A 167 -17.53 1.53 -10.24
CA LEU A 167 -17.03 0.72 -9.13
C LEU A 167 -17.53 1.27 -7.80
N HIS A 168 -17.97 0.40 -6.92
CA HIS A 168 -18.29 0.71 -5.54
C HIS A 168 -17.10 0.56 -4.61
N ALA A 169 -16.15 -0.31 -4.99
CA ALA A 169 -14.82 -0.37 -4.40
C ALA A 169 -13.80 -0.86 -5.42
N ASP A 170 -12.57 -0.38 -5.26
CA ASP A 170 -11.37 -0.86 -5.92
C ASP A 170 -10.42 -1.37 -4.83
N LEU A 171 -10.17 -2.68 -4.82
CA LEU A 171 -9.37 -3.32 -3.78
C LEU A 171 -7.88 -3.15 -4.00
N ASP A 172 -7.48 -2.66 -5.17
CA ASP A 172 -6.10 -2.27 -5.42
C ASP A 172 -5.71 -1.05 -4.58
N SER A 173 -6.63 -0.11 -4.41
CA SER A 173 -6.45 0.98 -3.45
C SER A 173 -6.25 0.44 -2.01
N ASN A 174 -5.51 1.17 -1.16
CA ASN A 174 -5.32 0.79 0.24
C ASN A 174 -6.53 1.11 1.15
N GLY A 175 -7.70 1.30 0.56
CA GLY A 175 -8.97 1.19 1.24
C GLY A 175 -9.29 -0.22 1.75
N TRP A 176 -8.64 -1.23 1.16
CA TRP A 176 -8.76 -2.63 1.51
C TRP A 176 -7.37 -3.25 1.72
N PRO A 177 -7.21 -4.19 2.69
CA PRO A 177 -8.14 -4.63 3.75
C PRO A 177 -8.46 -3.52 4.76
N GLN A 178 -9.76 -3.37 5.12
CA GLN A 178 -10.24 -2.25 5.94
C GLN A 178 -9.59 -2.18 7.32
N HIS A 179 -9.47 -3.30 8.04
CA HIS A 179 -8.84 -3.29 9.36
C HIS A 179 -7.35 -2.93 9.28
N GLY A 180 -6.64 -3.39 8.24
CA GLY A 180 -5.24 -3.01 8.00
C GLY A 180 -5.10 -1.52 7.69
N ARG A 181 -6.00 -0.97 6.85
CA ARG A 181 -6.11 0.46 6.61
C ARG A 181 -6.38 1.23 7.89
N ASN A 182 -7.37 0.83 8.68
CA ASN A 182 -7.75 1.54 9.91
C ASN A 182 -6.60 1.55 10.92
N LYS A 183 -5.88 0.44 11.07
CA LYS A 183 -4.68 0.37 11.92
C LYS A 183 -3.58 1.34 11.44
N ALA A 184 -3.33 1.42 10.14
CA ALA A 184 -2.35 2.35 9.58
C ALA A 184 -2.77 3.81 9.81
N LEU A 185 -4.03 4.15 9.55
CA LEU A 185 -4.58 5.49 9.77
C LEU A 185 -4.53 5.92 11.23
N ASP A 186 -4.80 5.03 12.18
CA ASP A 186 -4.65 5.28 13.63
C ASP A 186 -3.20 5.63 14.00
N LEU A 187 -2.22 4.90 13.46
CA LEU A 187 -0.81 5.19 13.67
C LEU A 187 -0.39 6.54 13.06
N ILE A 188 -0.86 6.84 11.85
CA ILE A 188 -0.60 8.12 11.17
C ILE A 188 -1.22 9.28 11.96
N GLN A 189 -2.45 9.12 12.44
CA GLN A 189 -3.14 10.10 13.27
C GLN A 189 -2.40 10.34 14.60
N LYS A 190 -2.01 9.28 15.30
CA LYS A 190 -1.24 9.36 16.55
C LYS A 190 0.10 10.06 16.36
N ALA A 191 0.74 9.88 15.22
CA ALA A 191 1.96 10.58 14.85
C ALA A 191 1.72 12.08 14.55
N GLY A 192 0.48 12.50 14.30
CA GLY A 192 0.14 13.84 13.82
C GLY A 192 0.65 14.10 12.40
N ALA A 193 0.72 13.04 11.58
CA ALA A 193 1.32 13.11 10.27
C ALA A 193 0.29 13.37 9.15
N VAL A 194 0.74 14.01 8.08
CA VAL A 194 0.03 14.08 6.80
C VAL A 194 0.41 12.86 5.96
N HIS A 195 -0.54 12.27 5.25
CA HIS A 195 -0.29 11.18 4.32
C HIS A 195 -0.26 11.70 2.88
N ILE A 196 0.76 11.32 2.12
CA ILE A 196 0.96 11.67 0.71
C ILE A 196 1.14 10.36 -0.07
N ALA A 197 0.35 10.18 -1.12
CA ALA A 197 0.34 8.97 -1.92
C ALA A 197 0.12 9.25 -3.40
N GLY A 198 0.38 8.26 -4.23
CA GLY A 198 0.20 8.28 -5.69
C GLY A 198 -0.84 7.28 -6.18
N ASP A 199 -0.54 6.64 -7.32
CA ASP A 199 -1.26 5.53 -7.95
C ASP A 199 -2.65 5.86 -8.51
N GLN A 200 -3.54 6.44 -7.76
CA GLN A 200 -4.98 6.55 -8.07
C GLN A 200 -5.32 7.43 -9.29
N HIS A 201 -4.34 8.05 -9.94
CA HIS A 201 -4.50 8.90 -11.14
C HIS A 201 -5.53 10.01 -10.99
N LEU A 202 -5.88 10.37 -9.76
CA LEU A 202 -6.86 11.39 -9.43
C LEU A 202 -6.34 12.26 -8.28
N PRO A 203 -6.14 13.57 -8.49
CA PRO A 203 -5.76 14.45 -7.39
C PRO A 203 -6.91 14.59 -6.41
N THR A 204 -6.68 14.16 -5.17
CA THR A 204 -7.69 14.22 -4.09
C THR A 204 -7.07 14.73 -2.80
N VAL A 205 -7.88 15.39 -1.99
CA VAL A 205 -7.57 15.69 -0.59
C VAL A 205 -8.65 15.02 0.25
N ILE A 206 -8.24 14.14 1.15
CA ILE A 206 -9.16 13.34 1.95
C ILE A 206 -8.92 13.64 3.43
N HIS A 207 -9.98 13.99 4.13
CA HIS A 207 -9.99 14.08 5.59
C HIS A 207 -10.64 12.81 6.15
N HIS A 208 -9.82 11.98 6.80
CA HIS A 208 -10.32 10.80 7.48
C HIS A 208 -10.83 11.16 8.88
N GLY A 209 -12.12 10.91 9.13
CA GLY A 209 -12.68 10.86 10.47
C GLY A 209 -12.76 9.41 10.92
N ILE A 210 -12.05 9.03 11.96
CA ILE A 210 -12.03 7.62 12.43
C ILE A 210 -13.36 7.27 13.12
N GLU A 211 -14.05 8.24 13.67
CA GLU A 211 -15.32 8.03 14.40
C GLU A 211 -16.58 8.26 13.53
N ALA A 212 -16.43 8.63 12.26
CA ALA A 212 -17.54 9.06 11.43
C ALA A 212 -17.98 8.01 10.38
N PHE A 213 -17.42 6.79 10.41
CA PHE A 213 -17.73 5.75 9.43
C PHE A 213 -17.93 4.38 10.08
#